data_13aa4abe48fbd1e1a9ac89ea2a010d8d
#
_entry.id   13aa4abe48fbd1e1a9ac89ea2a010d8d
#
_cell.length_a   1.000
_cell.length_b   1.000
_cell.length_c   1.000
_cell.angle_alpha   90.00
_cell.angle_beta   90.00
_cell.angle_gamma   90.00
#
_symmetry.space_group_name_H-M   'P 1'
#
loop_
_entity.id
_entity.type
_entity.pdbx_description
1 polymer ?
#
loop_
_entity_poly.entity_id
_entity_poly.type
_entity_poly.pdbx_seq_one_letter_code
_entity_poly.pdbx_strand_id
1 'polypeptide(L)'
;MEKQKILFVSQEIYPYLPETEMSVIGRYLPQGIQEKKREIRAFMPRYGSINERRNQLHEVIRLSGMNIIIDDSDHSLLIKVASIQSGRMQVYFIDNEDFFHRKGILTDKDGKYYPDNDERAIFFARGVLETVKKLRWSPELVHCHGWITSLVPLYLKHAFKEDPLFAKSKVVYSV
;
A
#
# COMPACT_ATOMS: atom_id res chain seq x y z
N MET A 1 -11.34 9.62 -23.89
CA MET A 1 -11.47 10.12 -22.52
C MET A 1 -10.45 9.43 -21.63
N GLU A 2 -9.65 10.19 -20.92
CA GLU A 2 -8.69 9.64 -19.97
C GLU A 2 -9.44 8.96 -18.81
N LYS A 3 -8.99 7.76 -18.42
CA LYS A 3 -9.63 7.03 -17.33
C LYS A 3 -9.30 7.70 -15.99
N GLN A 4 -10.30 7.82 -15.12
CA GLN A 4 -10.10 8.27 -13.76
C GLN A 4 -9.13 7.33 -13.03
N LYS A 5 -8.11 7.89 -12.40
CA LYS A 5 -7.06 7.16 -11.68
C LYS A 5 -7.37 7.09 -10.20
N ILE A 6 -7.42 5.89 -9.67
CA ILE A 6 -7.74 5.63 -8.27
C ILE A 6 -6.62 4.83 -7.62
N LEU A 7 -6.05 5.39 -6.57
CA LEU A 7 -5.09 4.72 -5.70
C LEU A 7 -5.85 4.05 -4.57
N PHE A 8 -5.72 2.73 -4.45
CA PHE A 8 -6.30 1.97 -3.38
C PHE A 8 -5.22 1.46 -2.43
N VAL A 9 -5.23 1.96 -1.20
CA VAL A 9 -4.23 1.63 -0.17
C VAL A 9 -4.90 0.82 0.92
N SER A 10 -4.55 -0.46 1.04
CA SER A 10 -5.22 -1.37 1.95
C SER A 10 -4.27 -2.03 2.94
N GLN A 11 -4.77 -2.24 4.15
CA GLN A 11 -4.07 -3.03 5.15
C GLN A 11 -4.03 -4.51 4.80
N GLU A 12 -5.10 -5.03 4.16
CA GLU A 12 -5.25 -6.45 3.83
C GLU A 12 -5.87 -6.61 2.45
N ILE A 13 -5.34 -7.56 1.68
CA ILE A 13 -5.89 -7.96 0.39
C ILE A 13 -5.83 -9.49 0.26
N TYR A 14 -6.99 -10.13 0.08
CA TYR A 14 -7.07 -11.53 -0.32
C TYR A 14 -6.61 -11.69 -1.79
N PRO A 15 -5.90 -12.71 -2.23
CA PRO A 15 -5.54 -13.94 -1.52
C PRO A 15 -4.16 -13.90 -0.82
N TYR A 16 -3.50 -12.74 -0.75
CA TYR A 16 -2.17 -12.64 -0.14
C TYR A 16 -2.20 -12.88 1.36
N LEU A 17 -3.30 -12.48 1.99
CA LEU A 17 -3.61 -12.75 3.38
C LEU A 17 -4.86 -13.65 3.48
N PRO A 18 -5.08 -14.29 4.65
CA PRO A 18 -6.28 -15.07 4.89
C PRO A 18 -7.56 -14.26 4.67
N GLU A 19 -8.64 -14.96 4.42
CA GLU A 19 -9.95 -14.36 4.20
C GLU A 19 -10.48 -13.74 5.50
N THR A 20 -10.62 -12.41 5.46
CA THR A 20 -11.27 -11.58 6.47
C THR A 20 -12.22 -10.64 5.75
N GLU A 21 -13.12 -9.99 6.48
CA GLU A 21 -13.99 -8.97 5.89
C GLU A 21 -13.18 -7.89 5.16
N MET A 22 -12.13 -7.37 5.80
CA MET A 22 -11.25 -6.35 5.22
C MET A 22 -10.50 -6.86 3.98
N SER A 23 -9.93 -8.06 4.04
CA SER A 23 -9.15 -8.61 2.92
C SER A 23 -10.03 -8.92 1.70
N VAL A 24 -11.28 -9.34 1.93
CA VAL A 24 -12.27 -9.58 0.87
C VAL A 24 -12.68 -8.27 0.20
N ILE A 25 -12.95 -7.22 0.99
CA ILE A 25 -13.21 -5.88 0.45
C ILE A 25 -11.98 -5.39 -0.34
N GLY A 26 -10.78 -5.55 0.20
CA GLY A 26 -9.52 -5.18 -0.47
C GLY A 26 -9.32 -5.89 -1.80
N ARG A 27 -9.84 -7.10 -1.93
CA ARG A 27 -9.78 -7.89 -3.16
C ARG A 27 -10.81 -7.47 -4.20
N TYR A 28 -12.07 -7.32 -3.81
CA TYR A 28 -13.17 -7.21 -4.77
C TYR A 28 -13.62 -5.77 -5.06
N LEU A 29 -13.49 -4.86 -4.11
CA LEU A 29 -13.86 -3.45 -4.35
C LEU A 29 -13.01 -2.79 -5.45
N PRO A 30 -11.66 -2.88 -5.43
CA PRO A 30 -10.85 -2.33 -6.50
C PRO A 30 -11.14 -2.97 -7.86
N GLN A 31 -11.37 -4.27 -7.90
CA GLN A 31 -11.72 -4.96 -9.12
C GLN A 31 -13.04 -4.44 -9.70
N GLY A 32 -14.08 -4.34 -8.88
CA GLY A 32 -15.38 -3.83 -9.32
C GLY A 32 -15.32 -2.41 -9.85
N ILE A 33 -14.46 -1.58 -9.29
CA ILE A 33 -14.22 -0.22 -9.77
C ILE A 33 -13.45 -0.24 -11.10
N GLN A 34 -12.45 -1.11 -11.24
CA GLN A 34 -11.70 -1.29 -12.48
C GLN A 34 -12.61 -1.76 -13.63
N GLU A 35 -13.54 -2.68 -13.37
CA GLU A 35 -14.53 -3.16 -14.34
C GLU A 35 -15.45 -2.03 -14.84
N LYS A 36 -15.62 -0.99 -14.05
CA LYS A 36 -16.32 0.25 -14.44
C LYS A 36 -15.43 1.24 -15.23
N LYS A 37 -14.38 0.72 -15.88
CA LYS A 37 -13.44 1.47 -16.72
C LYS A 37 -12.65 2.56 -15.98
N ARG A 38 -12.39 2.38 -14.69
CA ARG A 38 -11.42 3.18 -13.92
C ARG A 38 -10.04 2.53 -13.97
N GLU A 39 -8.99 3.33 -13.85
CA GLU A 39 -7.64 2.82 -13.68
C GLU A 39 -7.31 2.74 -12.20
N ILE A 40 -6.98 1.56 -11.71
CA ILE A 40 -6.68 1.33 -10.30
C ILE A 40 -5.26 0.82 -10.13
N ARG A 41 -4.59 1.32 -9.08
CA ARG A 41 -3.38 0.73 -8.53
C ARG A 41 -3.59 0.48 -7.04
N ALA A 42 -3.35 -0.75 -6.62
CA ALA A 42 -3.52 -1.17 -5.24
C ALA A 42 -2.17 -1.34 -4.55
N PHE A 43 -2.10 -0.95 -3.29
CA PHE A 43 -0.92 -1.07 -2.43
C PHE A 43 -1.29 -1.73 -1.11
N MET A 44 -0.40 -2.57 -0.61
CA MET A 44 -0.45 -3.13 0.74
C MET A 44 0.95 -3.37 1.28
N PRO A 45 1.12 -3.54 2.62
CA PRO A 45 2.39 -3.97 3.17
C PRO A 45 2.71 -5.42 2.79
N ARG A 46 3.99 -5.73 2.62
CA ARG A 46 4.45 -7.11 2.42
C ARG A 46 4.70 -7.76 3.77
N TYR A 47 3.66 -8.24 4.42
CA TYR A 47 3.82 -8.96 5.69
C TYR A 47 4.59 -10.27 5.52
N GLY A 48 5.32 -10.68 6.55
CA GLY A 48 6.14 -11.89 6.53
C GLY A 48 5.36 -13.20 6.37
N SER A 49 4.04 -13.17 6.60
CA SER A 49 3.15 -14.31 6.35
C SER A 49 2.80 -14.51 4.87
N ILE A 50 3.06 -13.54 4.02
CA ILE A 50 2.77 -13.62 2.58
C ILE A 50 3.78 -14.55 1.92
N ASN A 51 3.29 -15.61 1.29
CA ASN A 51 4.13 -16.52 0.52
C ASN A 51 4.44 -15.90 -0.85
N GLU A 52 5.62 -15.32 -0.98
CA GLU A 52 6.04 -14.60 -2.17
C GLU A 52 6.14 -15.51 -3.40
N ARG A 53 6.63 -16.72 -3.23
CA ARG A 53 6.80 -17.67 -4.33
C ARG A 53 5.45 -18.15 -4.85
N ARG A 54 4.54 -18.53 -3.96
CA ARG A 54 3.20 -19.00 -4.32
C ARG A 54 2.39 -17.91 -5.03
N ASN A 55 2.53 -16.68 -4.57
CA ASN A 55 1.80 -15.52 -5.10
C ASN A 55 2.57 -14.77 -6.20
N GLN A 56 3.73 -15.28 -6.60
CA GLN A 56 4.55 -14.73 -7.69
C GLN A 56 4.88 -13.24 -7.50
N LEU A 57 5.29 -12.85 -6.29
CA LEU A 57 5.79 -11.51 -6.04
C LEU A 57 7.16 -11.33 -6.70
N HIS A 58 7.32 -10.22 -7.40
CA HIS A 58 8.58 -9.84 -8.04
C HIS A 58 9.04 -8.47 -7.54
N GLU A 59 10.32 -8.34 -7.23
CA GLU A 59 10.90 -7.05 -6.90
C GLU A 59 10.95 -6.16 -8.15
N VAL A 60 10.53 -4.91 -7.99
CA VAL A 60 10.65 -3.89 -9.02
C VAL A 60 11.86 -3.04 -8.72
N ILE A 61 13.00 -3.40 -9.28
CA ILE A 61 14.31 -2.79 -8.95
C ILE A 61 14.32 -1.29 -9.21
N ARG A 62 13.73 -0.83 -10.31
CA ARG A 62 13.65 0.60 -10.64
C ARG A 62 12.87 1.45 -9.63
N LEU A 63 11.99 0.82 -8.84
CA LEU A 63 11.19 1.49 -7.80
C LEU A 63 11.80 1.31 -6.41
N SER A 64 12.66 0.32 -6.23
CA SER A 64 13.30 -0.03 -4.97
C SER A 64 14.56 0.80 -4.71
N GLY A 65 15.07 0.72 -3.48
CA GLY A 65 16.34 1.33 -3.08
C GLY A 65 16.24 2.76 -2.57
N MET A 66 15.05 3.34 -2.51
CA MET A 66 14.83 4.59 -1.79
C MET A 66 15.00 4.39 -0.29
N ASN A 67 15.62 5.34 0.39
CA ASN A 67 15.65 5.37 1.84
C ASN A 67 14.53 6.26 2.38
N ILE A 68 13.81 5.77 3.37
CA ILE A 68 12.85 6.55 4.14
C ILE A 68 13.44 6.79 5.52
N ILE A 69 13.64 8.06 5.85
CA ILE A 69 14.19 8.45 7.15
C ILE A 69 13.03 8.55 8.15
N ILE A 70 13.15 7.82 9.25
CA ILE A 70 12.24 7.91 10.39
C ILE A 70 13.11 8.17 11.61
N ASP A 71 12.86 9.29 12.30
CA ASP A 71 13.78 9.83 13.29
C ASP A 71 15.19 9.99 12.68
N ASP A 72 16.20 9.40 13.28
CA ASP A 72 17.59 9.47 12.81
C ASP A 72 18.04 8.21 12.06
N SER A 73 17.09 7.36 11.67
CA SER A 73 17.39 6.07 11.04
C SER A 73 16.89 5.98 9.60
N ASP A 74 17.75 5.46 8.74
CA ASP A 74 17.43 5.16 7.35
C ASP A 74 16.80 3.77 7.23
N HIS A 75 15.69 3.68 6.52
CA HIS A 75 15.02 2.43 6.23
C HIS A 75 14.88 2.24 4.73
N SER A 76 15.44 1.16 4.21
CA SER A 76 15.40 0.85 2.79
C SER A 76 14.00 0.45 2.34
N LEU A 77 13.49 1.11 1.30
CA LEU A 77 12.21 0.80 0.67
C LEU A 77 12.41 -0.17 -0.48
N LEU A 78 11.83 -1.35 -0.35
CA LEU A 78 11.74 -2.33 -1.42
C LEU A 78 10.30 -2.39 -1.92
N ILE A 79 10.14 -2.48 -3.23
CA ILE A 79 8.84 -2.57 -3.88
C ILE A 79 8.74 -3.89 -4.61
N LYS A 80 7.73 -4.66 -4.26
CA LYS A 80 7.37 -5.88 -4.97
C LYS A 80 6.01 -5.73 -5.63
N VAL A 81 5.76 -6.51 -6.65
CA VAL A 81 4.50 -6.46 -7.39
C VAL A 81 4.04 -7.87 -7.69
N ALA A 82 2.73 -8.06 -7.66
CA ALA A 82 2.07 -9.26 -8.13
C ALA A 82 0.76 -8.90 -8.84
N SER A 83 0.25 -9.82 -9.65
CA SER A 83 -1.02 -9.63 -10.35
C SER A 83 -2.03 -10.67 -9.88
N ILE A 84 -3.23 -10.22 -9.60
CA ILE A 84 -4.38 -11.09 -9.40
C ILE A 84 -4.97 -11.37 -10.77
N GLN A 85 -4.72 -12.57 -11.30
CA GLN A 85 -5.00 -12.92 -12.69
C GLN A 85 -6.47 -12.84 -13.05
N SER A 86 -7.35 -13.31 -12.18
CA SER A 86 -8.80 -13.32 -12.42
C SER A 86 -9.41 -11.92 -12.62
N GLY A 87 -8.80 -10.89 -12.01
CA GLY A 87 -9.24 -9.50 -12.13
C GLY A 87 -8.29 -8.61 -12.91
N ARG A 88 -7.18 -9.13 -13.39
CA ARG A 88 -6.09 -8.35 -14.02
C ARG A 88 -5.65 -7.16 -13.14
N MET A 89 -5.75 -7.32 -11.84
CA MET A 89 -5.43 -6.27 -10.87
C MET A 89 -3.99 -6.40 -10.41
N GLN A 90 -3.24 -5.33 -10.55
CA GLN A 90 -1.86 -5.24 -10.08
C GLN A 90 -1.81 -4.71 -8.65
N VAL A 91 -1.08 -5.41 -7.79
CA VAL A 91 -0.85 -5.02 -6.39
C VAL A 91 0.62 -4.76 -6.16
N TYR A 92 0.93 -3.59 -5.61
CA TYR A 92 2.25 -3.18 -5.16
C TYR A 92 2.39 -3.45 -3.67
N PHE A 93 3.53 -4.00 -3.28
CA PHE A 93 3.86 -4.33 -1.90
C PHE A 93 4.97 -3.43 -1.40
N ILE A 94 4.71 -2.73 -0.31
CA ILE A 94 5.71 -1.96 0.41
C ILE A 94 6.45 -2.90 1.35
N ASP A 95 7.74 -3.04 1.15
CA ASP A 95 8.57 -3.97 1.88
C ASP A 95 9.76 -3.29 2.56
N ASN A 96 10.03 -3.76 3.75
CA ASN A 96 11.22 -3.47 4.52
C ASN A 96 11.42 -4.60 5.52
N GLU A 97 12.64 -5.09 5.63
CA GLU A 97 12.95 -6.25 6.45
C GLU A 97 12.65 -6.01 7.94
N ASP A 98 12.97 -4.82 8.45
CA ASP A 98 12.78 -4.50 9.87
C ASP A 98 11.30 -4.35 10.25
N PHE A 99 10.48 -3.78 9.37
CA PHE A 99 9.08 -3.46 9.67
C PHE A 99 8.08 -4.52 9.24
N PHE A 100 8.34 -5.19 8.10
CA PHE A 100 7.33 -6.07 7.47
C PHE A 100 7.76 -7.52 7.32
N HIS A 101 8.91 -7.92 7.87
CA HIS A 101 9.31 -9.33 7.89
C HIS A 101 8.50 -10.18 8.90
N ARG A 102 7.77 -9.53 9.78
CA ARG A 102 6.94 -10.15 10.81
C ARG A 102 5.68 -10.76 10.21
N LYS A 103 5.22 -11.88 10.80
CA LYS A 103 4.05 -12.61 10.28
C LYS A 103 2.73 -11.91 10.58
N GLY A 104 2.62 -11.23 11.73
CA GLY A 104 1.40 -10.54 12.13
C GLY A 104 1.22 -9.20 11.42
N ILE A 105 -0.01 -8.74 11.35
CA ILE A 105 -0.35 -7.43 10.79
C ILE A 105 0.00 -6.33 11.79
N LEU A 106 -0.70 -6.28 12.91
CA LEU A 106 -0.47 -5.28 13.98
C LEU A 106 -0.03 -5.93 15.30
N THR A 107 -0.20 -7.24 15.44
CA THR A 107 0.08 -7.98 16.66
C THR A 107 0.95 -9.19 16.38
N ASP A 108 1.66 -9.64 17.40
CA ASP A 108 2.36 -10.91 17.38
C ASP A 108 1.38 -12.10 17.53
N LYS A 109 1.94 -13.32 17.60
CA LYS A 109 1.15 -14.56 17.75
C LYS A 109 0.34 -14.61 19.05
N ASP A 110 0.72 -13.86 20.06
CA ASP A 110 0.07 -13.82 21.38
C ASP A 110 -0.95 -12.67 21.47
N GLY A 111 -1.20 -11.96 20.38
CA GLY A 111 -2.14 -10.84 20.31
C GLY A 111 -1.59 -9.52 20.86
N LYS A 112 -0.29 -9.45 21.16
CA LYS A 112 0.34 -8.23 21.65
C LYS A 112 0.73 -7.32 20.50
N TYR A 113 0.32 -6.07 20.55
CA TYR A 113 0.68 -5.08 19.55
C TYR A 113 2.20 -4.90 19.43
N TYR A 114 2.68 -4.79 18.21
CA TYR A 114 4.07 -4.43 17.96
C TYR A 114 4.33 -3.00 18.47
N PRO A 115 5.41 -2.78 19.25
CA PRO A 115 5.68 -1.48 19.87
C PRO A 115 6.02 -0.38 18.86
N ASP A 116 6.40 -0.74 17.64
CA ASP A 116 6.77 0.17 16.56
C ASP A 116 5.70 0.28 15.45
N ASN A 117 4.44 0.01 15.75
CA ASN A 117 3.36 0.12 14.77
C ASN A 117 3.20 1.54 14.21
N ASP A 118 3.53 2.56 14.99
CA ASP A 118 3.57 3.95 14.54
C ASP A 118 4.61 4.17 13.44
N GLU A 119 5.84 3.72 13.63
CA GLU A 119 6.89 3.79 12.62
C GLU A 119 6.57 2.95 11.38
N ARG A 120 5.96 1.79 11.58
CA ARG A 120 5.48 0.94 10.47
C ARG A 120 4.42 1.66 9.62
N ALA A 121 3.48 2.36 10.26
CA ALA A 121 2.48 3.15 9.57
C ALA A 121 3.10 4.36 8.83
N ILE A 122 4.08 5.04 9.45
CA ILE A 122 4.84 6.11 8.82
C ILE A 122 5.57 5.59 7.57
N PHE A 123 6.32 4.51 7.71
CA PHE A 123 7.07 3.90 6.61
C PHE A 123 6.14 3.49 5.46
N PHE A 124 5.02 2.85 5.78
CA PHE A 124 4.06 2.42 4.78
C PHE A 124 3.46 3.60 4.01
N ALA A 125 2.96 4.61 4.72
CA ALA A 125 2.35 5.78 4.08
C ALA A 125 3.32 6.52 3.17
N ARG A 126 4.52 6.80 3.66
CA ARG A 126 5.57 7.47 2.88
C ARG A 126 6.03 6.59 1.71
N GLY A 127 6.19 5.30 1.93
CA GLY A 127 6.56 4.35 0.89
C GLY A 127 5.57 4.31 -0.26
N VAL A 128 4.28 4.30 0.04
CA VAL A 128 3.20 4.36 -0.97
C VAL A 128 3.32 5.65 -1.80
N LEU A 129 3.35 6.80 -1.14
CA LEU A 129 3.32 8.09 -1.83
C LEU A 129 4.60 8.35 -2.64
N GLU A 130 5.77 8.02 -2.11
CA GLU A 130 7.04 8.12 -2.85
C GLU A 130 7.07 7.19 -4.07
N THR A 131 6.50 5.99 -3.95
CA THR A 131 6.40 5.05 -5.08
C THR A 131 5.48 5.60 -6.16
N VAL A 132 4.32 6.14 -5.79
CA VAL A 132 3.38 6.78 -6.72
C VAL A 132 4.04 7.94 -7.45
N LYS A 133 4.86 8.74 -6.77
CA LYS A 133 5.66 9.80 -7.40
C LYS A 133 6.65 9.23 -8.42
N LYS A 134 7.38 8.19 -8.08
CA LYS A 134 8.30 7.52 -9.02
C LYS A 134 7.60 6.97 -10.26
N LEU A 135 6.39 6.48 -10.07
CA LEU A 135 5.54 6.01 -11.18
C LEU A 135 5.03 7.15 -12.06
N ARG A 136 5.16 8.40 -11.62
CA ARG A 136 4.60 9.60 -12.29
C ARG A 136 3.12 9.42 -12.62
N TRP A 137 2.40 8.81 -11.70
CA TRP A 137 1.00 8.47 -11.85
C TRP A 137 0.17 9.29 -10.84
N SER A 138 -0.63 10.23 -11.36
CA SER A 138 -1.37 11.18 -10.53
C SER A 138 -2.77 10.66 -10.22
N PRO A 139 -3.04 10.18 -9.00
CA PRO A 139 -4.38 9.72 -8.63
C PRO A 139 -5.33 10.89 -8.39
N GLU A 140 -6.55 10.77 -8.86
CA GLU A 140 -7.64 11.71 -8.57
C GLU A 140 -8.35 11.35 -7.25
N LEU A 141 -8.35 10.07 -6.91
CA LEU A 141 -8.90 9.55 -5.66
C LEU A 141 -7.90 8.63 -4.98
N VAL A 142 -7.72 8.83 -3.68
CA VAL A 142 -6.92 7.96 -2.81
C VAL A 142 -7.87 7.36 -1.77
N HIS A 143 -8.11 6.05 -1.89
CA HIS A 143 -8.94 5.32 -0.95
C HIS A 143 -8.05 4.52 -0.01
N CYS A 144 -8.08 4.87 1.27
CA CYS A 144 -7.34 4.21 2.33
C CYS A 144 -8.27 3.32 3.14
N HIS A 145 -7.86 2.08 3.41
CA HIS A 145 -8.64 1.10 4.12
C HIS A 145 -7.80 0.38 5.19
N GLY A 146 -8.18 0.57 6.45
CA GLY A 146 -7.54 -0.04 7.61
C GLY A 146 -6.57 0.89 8.36
N TRP A 147 -6.27 0.52 9.59
CA TRP A 147 -5.49 1.34 10.53
C TRP A 147 -4.10 1.74 10.00
N ILE A 148 -3.36 0.79 9.42
CA ILE A 148 -1.98 1.06 8.96
C ILE A 148 -1.91 2.08 7.83
N THR A 149 -3.04 2.36 7.16
CA THR A 149 -3.13 3.36 6.09
C THR A 149 -3.46 4.77 6.60
N SER A 150 -3.69 4.93 7.90
CA SER A 150 -4.25 6.16 8.49
C SER A 150 -3.41 7.41 8.27
N LEU A 151 -2.09 7.27 8.11
CA LEU A 151 -1.20 8.41 7.91
C LEU A 151 -1.12 8.89 6.45
N VAL A 152 -1.64 8.12 5.49
CA VAL A 152 -1.64 8.55 4.07
C VAL A 152 -2.41 9.87 3.89
N PRO A 153 -3.62 10.05 4.43
CA PRO A 153 -4.32 11.34 4.34
C PRO A 153 -3.55 12.49 4.98
N LEU A 154 -2.89 12.23 6.12
CA LEU A 154 -2.09 13.25 6.81
C LEU A 154 -0.93 13.74 5.93
N TYR A 155 -0.18 12.80 5.35
CA TYR A 155 0.94 13.15 4.46
C TYR A 155 0.47 13.88 3.21
N LEU A 156 -0.64 13.49 2.61
CA LEU A 156 -1.20 14.18 1.45
C LEU A 156 -1.57 15.62 1.75
N LYS A 157 -2.09 15.89 2.95
CA LYS A 157 -2.52 17.24 3.36
C LYS A 157 -1.37 18.13 3.81
N HIS A 158 -0.25 17.58 4.20
CA HIS A 158 0.88 18.32 4.76
C HIS A 158 2.16 18.17 3.93
N ALA A 159 2.84 17.03 4.02
CA ALA A 159 4.15 16.84 3.37
C ALA A 159 4.11 16.88 1.85
N PHE A 160 3.02 16.42 1.24
CA PHE A 160 2.83 16.40 -0.21
C PHE A 160 1.84 17.45 -0.72
N LYS A 161 1.45 18.38 0.13
CA LYS A 161 0.43 19.41 -0.18
C LYS A 161 0.80 20.23 -1.43
N GLU A 162 2.06 20.61 -1.57
CA GLU A 162 2.54 21.41 -2.69
C GLU A 162 3.04 20.56 -3.87
N ASP A 163 2.96 19.24 -3.77
CA ASP A 163 3.38 18.36 -4.85
C ASP A 163 2.32 18.33 -5.97
N PRO A 164 2.69 18.75 -7.20
CA PRO A 164 1.74 18.81 -8.31
C PRO A 164 1.09 17.48 -8.63
N LEU A 165 1.77 16.37 -8.34
CA LEU A 165 1.25 15.03 -8.62
C LEU A 165 -0.04 14.73 -7.85
N PHE A 166 -0.16 15.27 -6.62
CA PHE A 166 -1.30 15.05 -5.73
C PHE A 166 -2.27 16.22 -5.66
N ALA A 167 -2.07 17.26 -6.48
CA ALA A 167 -2.85 18.51 -6.40
C ALA A 167 -4.36 18.30 -6.55
N LYS A 168 -4.79 17.30 -7.33
CA LYS A 168 -6.21 16.98 -7.55
C LYS A 168 -6.71 15.79 -6.73
N SER A 169 -5.86 15.19 -5.91
CA SER A 169 -6.20 13.99 -5.16
C SER A 169 -7.20 14.29 -4.04
N LYS A 170 -8.31 13.57 -4.07
CA LYS A 170 -9.28 13.51 -2.97
C LYS A 170 -9.05 12.24 -2.17
N VAL A 171 -9.38 12.25 -0.90
CA VAL A 171 -9.17 11.14 0.01
C VAL A 171 -10.48 10.59 0.55
N VAL A 172 -10.61 9.27 0.53
CA VAL A 172 -11.63 8.51 1.25
C VAL A 172 -10.92 7.58 2.23
N TYR A 173 -11.37 7.55 3.45
CA TYR A 173 -10.84 6.66 4.48
C TYR A 173 -11.95 5.77 5.04
N SER A 174 -11.74 4.46 4.96
CA SER A 174 -12.63 3.42 5.49
C SER A 174 -11.97 2.69 6.64
N VAL A 175 -12.74 2.44 7.69
CA VAL A 175 -12.28 1.75 8.91
C VAL A 175 -12.94 0.37 8.99
#